data_710dec502fcbd33f9cb31f89a8f0916a
#
_entry.id   710dec502fcbd33f9cb31f89a8f0916a
#
_cell.length_a   1.000
_cell.length_b   1.000
_cell.length_c   1.000
_cell.angle_alpha   90.00
_cell.angle_beta   90.00
_cell.angle_gamma   90.00
#
_symmetry.space_group_name_H-M   'P 1'
#
loop_
_entity.id
_entity.type
_entity.pdbx_description
1 polymer ?
#
loop_
_entity_poly.entity_id
_entity_poly.type
_entity_poly.pdbx_seq_one_letter_code
_entity_poly.pdbx_strand_id
1 'polypeptide(L)'
;MPLLQFDLIEGRSERELKTLLDAAHRAVLAAFKVPERDRYQIVHENKRYQMVFEDTGLGLTRSDNLVMVRVYTSPRSSEQKQRFMAELARELESCCGVRGSDLMISFITNDKGDWSFANGVAQYLTGDL
;
A
#
# COMPACT_ATOMS: atom_id res chain seq x y z
N MET A 1 -8.80 8.32 1.94
CA MET A 1 -7.98 8.37 0.81
C MET A 1 -6.55 8.15 1.15
N PRO A 2 -6.21 6.93 1.31
CA PRO A 2 -4.97 6.62 0.64
C PRO A 2 -5.27 5.86 -0.65
N LEU A 3 -4.43 6.08 -1.64
CA LEU A 3 -4.35 5.25 -2.84
C LEU A 3 -3.09 4.40 -2.68
N LEU A 4 -3.26 3.09 -2.66
CA LEU A 4 -2.16 2.15 -2.59
C LEU A 4 -1.86 1.58 -3.96
N GLN A 5 -0.60 1.65 -4.36
CA GLN A 5 -0.12 1.05 -5.59
C GLN A 5 0.90 -0.02 -5.24
N PHE A 6 0.62 -1.24 -5.69
CA PHE A 6 1.46 -2.40 -5.41
C PHE A 6 2.23 -2.77 -6.66
N ASP A 7 3.54 -2.92 -6.54
CA ASP A 7 4.37 -3.50 -7.57
C ASP A 7 4.84 -4.87 -7.07
N LEU A 8 4.51 -5.89 -7.82
CA LEU A 8 4.77 -7.29 -7.49
C LEU A 8 5.47 -7.98 -8.65
N ILE A 9 6.11 -9.09 -8.35
CA ILE A 9 6.54 -10.03 -9.38
C ILE A 9 5.35 -10.91 -9.72
N GLU A 10 5.10 -11.16 -11.00
CA GLU A 10 3.99 -11.99 -11.47
C GLU A 10 4.03 -13.41 -10.89
N GLY A 11 2.90 -14.06 -10.82
CA GLY A 11 2.80 -15.45 -10.38
C GLY A 11 1.71 -15.73 -9.35
N ARG A 12 1.20 -14.69 -8.68
CA ARG A 12 0.09 -14.86 -7.75
C ARG A 12 -1.23 -15.04 -8.51
N SER A 13 -2.11 -15.88 -7.98
CA SER A 13 -3.45 -16.05 -8.53
C SER A 13 -4.33 -14.85 -8.22
N GLU A 14 -5.45 -14.74 -8.92
CA GLU A 14 -6.44 -13.70 -8.64
C GLU A 14 -6.90 -13.74 -7.18
N ARG A 15 -7.12 -14.94 -6.63
CA ARG A 15 -7.52 -15.13 -5.23
C ARG A 15 -6.43 -14.65 -4.28
N GLU A 16 -5.18 -14.98 -4.56
CA GLU A 16 -4.05 -14.53 -3.74
C GLU A 16 -3.90 -13.01 -3.75
N LEU A 17 -4.10 -12.38 -4.91
CA LEU A 17 -4.07 -10.92 -5.02
C LEU A 17 -5.22 -10.30 -4.23
N LYS A 18 -6.43 -10.87 -4.32
CA LYS A 18 -7.58 -10.38 -3.54
C LYS A 18 -7.31 -10.46 -2.05
N THR A 19 -6.75 -11.56 -1.58
CA THR A 19 -6.39 -11.73 -0.18
C THR A 19 -5.37 -10.69 0.27
N LEU A 20 -4.37 -10.42 -0.57
CA LEU A 20 -3.34 -9.41 -0.30
C LEU A 20 -3.96 -8.00 -0.21
N LEU A 21 -4.82 -7.66 -1.15
CA LEU A 21 -5.48 -6.35 -1.18
C LEU A 21 -6.42 -6.17 0.01
N ASP A 22 -7.16 -7.21 0.39
CA ASP A 22 -8.03 -7.16 1.58
C ASP A 22 -7.19 -6.97 2.86
N ALA A 23 -6.09 -7.69 2.98
CA ALA A 23 -5.17 -7.55 4.12
C ALA A 23 -4.59 -6.13 4.21
N ALA A 24 -4.18 -5.57 3.08
CA ALA A 24 -3.66 -4.21 3.03
C ALA A 24 -4.71 -3.18 3.43
N HIS A 25 -5.96 -3.38 3.03
CA HIS A 25 -7.04 -2.48 3.42
C HIS A 25 -7.32 -2.52 4.92
N ARG A 26 -7.23 -3.69 5.54
CA ARG A 26 -7.33 -3.79 7.02
C ARG A 26 -6.25 -2.96 7.71
N ALA A 27 -5.04 -2.97 7.18
CA ALA A 27 -3.95 -2.14 7.73
C ALA A 27 -4.24 -0.64 7.57
N VAL A 28 -4.82 -0.24 6.44
CA VAL A 28 -5.25 1.16 6.21
C VAL A 28 -6.27 1.57 7.26
N LEU A 29 -7.31 0.77 7.46
CA LEU A 29 -8.37 1.06 8.43
C LEU A 29 -7.82 1.15 9.85
N ALA A 30 -6.93 0.24 10.22
CA ALA A 30 -6.33 0.22 11.55
C ALA A 30 -5.47 1.46 11.83
N ALA A 31 -4.70 1.90 10.83
CA ALA A 31 -3.73 2.98 11.01
C ALA A 31 -4.32 4.37 10.78
N PHE A 32 -5.16 4.53 9.76
CA PHE A 32 -5.63 5.85 9.33
C PHE A 32 -7.07 6.13 9.73
N LYS A 33 -7.83 5.12 10.14
CA LYS A 33 -9.22 5.25 10.61
C LYS A 33 -10.13 5.96 9.61
N VAL A 34 -9.91 5.69 8.33
CA VAL A 34 -10.75 6.21 7.25
C VAL A 34 -12.01 5.34 7.10
N PRO A 35 -13.05 5.85 6.42
CA PRO A 35 -14.21 5.02 6.11
C PRO A 35 -13.85 3.79 5.29
N GLU A 36 -14.56 2.68 5.50
CA GLU A 36 -14.28 1.43 4.82
C GLU A 36 -14.31 1.55 3.29
N ARG A 37 -15.19 2.40 2.76
CA ARG A 37 -15.33 2.64 1.33
C ARG A 37 -14.28 3.56 0.75
N ASP A 38 -13.43 4.14 1.57
CA ASP A 38 -12.30 4.94 1.15
C ASP A 38 -11.14 4.00 0.77
N ARG A 39 -11.37 3.21 -0.27
CA ARG A 39 -10.50 2.12 -0.68
C ARG A 39 -10.12 2.28 -2.15
N TYR A 40 -8.84 2.55 -2.39
CA TYR A 40 -8.27 2.70 -3.72
C TYR A 40 -6.98 1.90 -3.81
N GLN A 41 -6.96 0.90 -4.69
CA GLN A 41 -5.86 -0.04 -4.80
C GLN A 41 -5.60 -0.37 -6.26
N ILE A 42 -4.33 -0.35 -6.66
CA ILE A 42 -3.89 -0.73 -8.00
C ILE A 42 -2.77 -1.74 -7.84
N VAL A 43 -2.77 -2.78 -8.65
CA VAL A 43 -1.70 -3.79 -8.70
C VAL A 43 -1.04 -3.75 -10.06
N HIS A 44 0.28 -3.63 -10.07
CA HIS A 44 1.11 -3.81 -11.26
C HIS A 44 1.94 -5.09 -11.09
N GLU A 45 1.72 -6.07 -11.95
CA GLU A 45 2.52 -7.28 -11.99
C GLU A 45 3.68 -7.08 -12.95
N ASN A 46 4.88 -7.49 -12.53
CA ASN A 46 6.12 -7.28 -13.27
C ASN A 46 6.82 -8.62 -13.48
N LYS A 47 7.63 -8.70 -14.52
CA LYS A 47 8.57 -9.80 -14.68
C LYS A 47 9.65 -9.69 -13.61
N ARG A 48 10.19 -10.83 -13.18
CA ARG A 48 11.21 -10.86 -12.13
C ARG A 48 12.38 -9.91 -12.44
N TYR A 49 12.84 -9.86 -13.68
CA TYR A 49 13.97 -9.02 -14.08
C TYR A 49 13.63 -7.51 -14.14
N GLN A 50 12.37 -7.15 -13.97
CA GLN A 50 11.93 -5.76 -13.99
C GLN A 50 11.90 -5.12 -12.60
N MET A 51 12.17 -5.88 -11.55
CA MET A 51 12.20 -5.39 -10.18
C MET A 51 13.52 -5.74 -9.53
N VAL A 52 14.37 -4.75 -9.35
CA VAL A 52 15.67 -4.89 -8.70
C VAL A 52 15.59 -4.23 -7.33
N PHE A 53 15.56 -5.02 -6.29
CA PHE A 53 15.45 -4.56 -4.91
C PHE A 53 16.55 -5.18 -4.08
N GLU A 54 17.45 -4.34 -3.57
CA GLU A 54 18.50 -4.74 -2.67
C GLU A 54 18.10 -4.36 -1.22
N ASP A 55 19.04 -4.19 -0.32
CA ASP A 55 18.73 -4.19 1.11
C ASP A 55 19.07 -2.88 1.84
N THR A 56 19.49 -1.85 1.14
CA THR A 56 19.88 -0.56 1.73
C THR A 56 20.99 -0.69 2.80
N GLY A 57 21.71 -1.81 2.83
CA GLY A 57 22.71 -2.08 3.84
C GLY A 57 22.15 -2.65 5.15
N LEU A 58 20.89 -3.07 5.15
CA LEU A 58 20.24 -3.63 6.35
C LEU A 58 20.46 -5.14 6.53
N GLY A 59 21.13 -5.79 5.58
CA GLY A 59 21.38 -7.22 5.63
C GLY A 59 20.17 -8.08 5.33
N LEU A 60 19.23 -7.56 4.53
CA LEU A 60 18.00 -8.27 4.17
C LEU A 60 18.21 -9.17 2.96
N THR A 61 17.57 -10.34 2.97
CA THR A 61 17.51 -11.23 1.81
C THR A 61 16.08 -11.18 1.26
N ARG A 62 15.94 -10.71 0.03
CA ARG A 62 14.65 -10.63 -0.64
C ARG A 62 14.38 -11.87 -1.49
N SER A 63 13.11 -12.21 -1.67
CA SER A 63 12.68 -13.33 -2.52
C SER A 63 11.78 -12.84 -3.65
N ASP A 64 11.26 -13.77 -4.45
CA ASP A 64 10.31 -13.46 -5.52
C ASP A 64 8.91 -13.09 -4.99
N ASN A 65 8.68 -13.21 -3.67
CA ASN A 65 7.46 -12.72 -3.01
C ASN A 65 7.51 -11.22 -2.70
N LEU A 66 8.50 -10.53 -3.20
CA LEU A 66 8.69 -9.09 -3.01
C LEU A 66 7.43 -8.29 -3.31
N VAL A 67 7.12 -7.37 -2.41
CA VAL A 67 6.00 -6.45 -2.52
C VAL A 67 6.50 -5.03 -2.25
N MET A 68 6.35 -4.16 -3.23
CA MET A 68 6.59 -2.72 -3.06
C MET A 68 5.25 -2.00 -2.99
N VAL A 69 5.02 -1.23 -1.93
CA VAL A 69 3.78 -0.48 -1.75
C VAL A 69 4.07 1.01 -1.73
N ARG A 70 3.47 1.74 -2.67
CA ARG A 70 3.46 3.20 -2.67
C ARG A 70 2.13 3.67 -2.14
N VAL A 71 2.18 4.54 -1.14
CA VAL A 71 0.98 5.07 -0.49
C VAL A 71 0.87 6.55 -0.81
N TYR A 72 -0.03 6.90 -1.72
CA TYR A 72 -0.35 8.28 -2.03
C TYR A 72 -1.43 8.73 -1.06
N THR A 73 -1.17 9.75 -0.27
CA THR A 73 -2.10 10.16 0.79
C THR A 73 -1.96 11.63 1.11
N SER A 74 -3.04 12.22 1.63
CA SER A 74 -2.95 13.50 2.32
C SER A 74 -2.10 13.34 3.59
N PRO A 75 -1.65 14.44 4.22
CA PRO A 75 -0.72 14.34 5.35
C PRO A 75 -1.21 13.43 6.47
N ARG A 76 -0.29 12.59 6.97
CA ARG A 76 -0.49 11.70 8.10
C ARG A 76 0.64 11.94 9.11
N SER A 77 0.38 11.70 10.39
CA SER A 77 1.42 11.82 11.40
C SER A 77 2.46 10.71 11.25
N SER A 78 3.65 10.91 11.83
CA SER A 78 4.69 9.88 11.86
C SER A 78 4.20 8.61 12.54
N GLU A 79 3.41 8.74 13.60
CA GLU A 79 2.84 7.62 14.34
C GLU A 79 1.87 6.81 13.47
N GLN A 80 1.01 7.49 12.72
CA GLN A 80 0.09 6.83 11.80
C GLN A 80 0.82 6.08 10.69
N LYS A 81 1.86 6.68 10.12
CA LYS A 81 2.67 6.04 9.08
C LYS A 81 3.39 4.81 9.61
N GLN A 82 4.02 4.93 10.78
CA GLN A 82 4.72 3.81 11.42
C GLN A 82 3.74 2.68 11.77
N ARG A 83 2.56 3.03 12.26
CA ARG A 83 1.52 2.05 12.56
C ARG A 83 1.07 1.33 11.29
N PHE A 84 0.87 2.05 10.20
CA PHE A 84 0.52 1.43 8.92
C PHE A 84 1.60 0.44 8.47
N MET A 85 2.87 0.84 8.55
CA MET A 85 3.99 -0.02 8.17
C MET A 85 4.00 -1.32 8.98
N ALA A 86 3.83 -1.22 10.29
CA ALA A 86 3.80 -2.37 11.18
C ALA A 86 2.59 -3.26 10.93
N GLU A 87 1.39 -2.67 10.79
CA GLU A 87 0.16 -3.40 10.54
C GLU A 87 0.20 -4.10 9.18
N LEU A 88 0.69 -3.44 8.15
CA LEU A 88 0.80 -4.03 6.83
C LEU A 88 1.76 -5.22 6.83
N ALA A 89 2.92 -5.07 7.47
CA ALA A 89 3.88 -6.16 7.59
C ALA A 89 3.25 -7.37 8.28
N ARG A 90 2.55 -7.14 9.39
CA ARG A 90 1.89 -8.19 10.15
C ARG A 90 0.79 -8.88 9.33
N GLU A 91 -0.05 -8.11 8.68
CA GLU A 91 -1.16 -8.64 7.86
C GLU A 91 -0.66 -9.48 6.69
N LEU A 92 0.32 -8.98 5.95
CA LEU A 92 0.85 -9.68 4.78
C LEU A 92 1.60 -10.94 5.18
N GLU A 93 2.27 -10.97 6.32
CA GLU A 93 2.94 -12.17 6.80
C GLU A 93 1.92 -13.24 7.21
N SER A 94 0.91 -12.87 8.01
CA SER A 94 -0.05 -13.84 8.53
C SER A 94 -1.05 -14.34 7.48
N CYS A 95 -1.47 -13.49 6.55
CA CYS A 95 -2.50 -13.85 5.56
C CYS A 95 -1.97 -14.26 4.20
N CYS A 96 -0.76 -13.84 3.84
CA CYS A 96 -0.23 -13.99 2.48
C CYS A 96 1.15 -14.65 2.42
N GLY A 97 1.75 -14.95 3.57
CA GLY A 97 3.07 -15.55 3.61
C GLY A 97 4.19 -14.64 3.09
N VAL A 98 3.97 -13.32 3.06
CA VAL A 98 4.99 -12.35 2.67
C VAL A 98 5.82 -12.01 3.90
N ARG A 99 7.09 -12.39 3.88
CA ARG A 99 8.00 -12.09 4.99
C ARG A 99 8.28 -10.59 5.05
N GLY A 100 8.55 -10.08 6.24
CA GLY A 100 8.90 -8.67 6.42
C GLY A 100 10.07 -8.21 5.53
N SER A 101 11.04 -9.09 5.29
CA SER A 101 12.17 -8.82 4.40
C SER A 101 11.78 -8.63 2.93
N ASP A 102 10.57 -9.01 2.53
CA ASP A 102 10.06 -8.85 1.17
C ASP A 102 9.12 -7.65 1.01
N LEU A 103 8.90 -6.89 2.07
CA LEU A 103 7.98 -5.75 2.04
C LEU A 103 8.75 -4.43 2.11
N MET A 104 8.51 -3.58 1.12
CA MET A 104 9.01 -2.21 1.11
C MET A 104 7.84 -1.25 0.96
N ILE A 105 7.84 -0.17 1.73
CA ILE A 105 6.75 0.81 1.75
C ILE A 105 7.35 2.21 1.60
N SER A 106 6.70 3.03 0.78
CA SER A 106 7.04 4.45 0.68
C SER A 106 5.76 5.27 0.63
N PHE A 107 5.75 6.38 1.36
CA PHE A 107 4.65 7.34 1.34
C PHE A 107 4.98 8.48 0.38
N ILE A 108 4.00 8.84 -0.44
CA ILE A 108 4.04 10.02 -1.30
C ILE A 108 2.90 10.92 -0.83
N THR A 109 3.26 11.98 -0.11
CA THR A 109 2.27 12.86 0.52
C THR A 109 1.87 13.98 -0.42
N ASN A 110 0.56 14.25 -0.49
CA ASN A 110 0.00 15.41 -1.17
C ASN A 110 -1.00 16.09 -0.23
N ASP A 111 -1.70 17.08 -0.72
CA ASP A 111 -2.70 17.82 0.04
C ASP A 111 -4.11 17.41 -0.36
N LYS A 112 -5.09 17.79 0.46
CA LYS A 112 -6.50 17.47 0.19
C LYS A 112 -6.97 18.03 -1.15
N GLY A 113 -6.46 19.21 -1.54
CA GLY A 113 -6.79 19.83 -2.82
C GLY A 113 -6.23 19.12 -4.05
N ASP A 114 -5.36 18.14 -3.86
CA ASP A 114 -4.76 17.37 -4.94
C ASP A 114 -5.62 16.17 -5.38
N TRP A 115 -6.82 16.02 -4.82
CA TRP A 115 -7.69 14.90 -5.08
C TRP A 115 -8.98 15.29 -5.77
N SER A 116 -9.29 14.59 -6.86
CA SER A 116 -10.63 14.53 -7.44
C SER A 116 -11.03 13.07 -7.52
N PHE A 117 -12.08 12.69 -6.83
CA PHE A 117 -12.55 11.30 -6.81
C PHE A 117 -13.51 10.98 -7.95
N ALA A 118 -14.05 12.01 -8.58
CA ALA A 118 -14.92 11.86 -9.74
C ALA A 118 -15.31 13.24 -10.29
N ASN A 119 -15.77 13.25 -11.53
CA ASN A 119 -16.39 14.40 -12.19
C ASN A 119 -15.49 15.64 -12.32
N GLY A 120 -14.18 15.48 -12.13
CA GLY A 120 -13.23 16.59 -12.20
C GLY A 120 -13.41 17.63 -11.10
N VAL A 121 -14.03 17.23 -9.98
CA VAL A 121 -14.31 18.11 -8.85
C VAL A 121 -13.43 17.74 -7.67
N ALA A 122 -12.87 18.73 -6.99
CA ALA A 122 -12.08 18.54 -5.78
C ALA A 122 -13.01 18.48 -4.57
N GLN A 123 -13.51 17.29 -4.22
CA GLN A 123 -14.56 17.12 -3.22
C GLN A 123 -14.17 17.57 -1.82
N TYR A 124 -12.88 17.54 -1.48
CA TYR A 124 -12.42 18.07 -0.20
C TYR A 124 -12.52 19.59 -0.10
N LEU A 125 -12.52 20.28 -1.24
CA LEU A 125 -12.60 21.74 -1.27
C LEU A 125 -14.04 22.23 -1.44
N THR A 126 -14.93 21.39 -1.97
CA THR A 126 -16.35 21.76 -2.19
C THR A 126 -17.23 21.45 -0.98
N GLY A 127 -16.73 20.74 0.00
CA GLY A 127 -17.50 20.35 1.18
C GLY A 127 -18.28 19.05 1.02
N ASP A 128 -18.08 18.31 -0.09
CA ASP A 128 -18.72 17.01 -0.29
C ASP A 128 -18.09 15.93 0.60
N LEU A 129 -16.86 16.19 1.07
CA LEU A 129 -16.11 15.32 1.98
C LEU A 129 -15.53 16.10 3.16
#